data_322fbe8e259cb44fead91b9ebab2cc6d
#
_entry.id   322fbe8e259cb44fead91b9ebab2cc6d
#
_cell.length_a   1.000
_cell.length_b   1.000
_cell.length_c   1.000
_cell.angle_alpha   90.00
_cell.angle_beta   90.00
_cell.angle_gamma   90.00
#
_symmetry.space_group_name_H-M   'P 1'
#
loop_
_entity.id
_entity.type
_entity.pdbx_description
1 polymer ?
#
loop_
_entity_poly.entity_id
_entity_poly.type
_entity_poly.pdbx_seq_one_letter_code
_entity_poly.pdbx_strand_id
1 'polypeptide(L)'
;MTANKQMRTEGDLIGDRQLPADALYGVQTLRGMENFQISNFKLSQYPYFIKGLAYTKWGAAVANHSEGILTDEQYEAIVFACKELIAGKHHDAFAVDMIQGGAGTTTNMAANEVICNIALQKMGHKPGEYKYLAPNDGVNASQSTNDAYPTAIHLGLYPKGLEVYKHVEQLAAALRAKAEEMKHVLKIGRTQLQDAVPMTLGQTFHGFASILEEELPRLKSACEEFLTVNMGATAIGTGIASEPGYAEACVKALAEITGWPVKLSADLVGATSDTSVMIGYSSALRRIAVKINKICNDIRLLSSGPRAGIGEFNVPAMQPGSSIMPGKVNPVIPEVMSQVCYKVMGNDTTVLMAGDAAQMELNAMEPVMAQCCFESSDLMMRGITTLIERCITGITPNEERCRQQIEASITIVTALNPIIGYKNSTKIAKEALETGKGIYELVLEHGILDKKDLDEVMDPKHMTQPSKLDHIKPKKQL
;
A
#
# COMPACT_ATOMS: atom_id res chain seq x y z
N MET A 1 12.17 -42.69 7.35
CA MET A 1 11.49 -43.23 8.57
C MET A 1 10.58 -42.14 9.08
N THR A 2 9.28 -42.19 8.76
CA THR A 2 8.28 -41.28 9.32
C THR A 2 8.09 -41.65 10.79
N ALA A 3 8.57 -40.79 11.70
CA ALA A 3 8.29 -40.93 13.11
C ALA A 3 6.76 -41.08 13.27
N ASN A 4 6.34 -42.10 13.99
CA ASN A 4 4.92 -42.36 14.31
C ASN A 4 4.47 -41.17 15.17
N LYS A 5 3.95 -40.08 14.57
CA LYS A 5 3.46 -38.93 15.34
C LYS A 5 2.27 -39.39 16.19
N GLN A 6 2.37 -39.14 17.46
CA GLN A 6 1.24 -39.38 18.36
C GLN A 6 0.06 -38.53 17.88
N MET A 7 -1.13 -39.14 17.78
CA MET A 7 -2.35 -38.49 17.35
C MET A 7 -3.30 -38.29 18.54
N ARG A 8 -4.13 -37.26 18.48
CA ARG A 8 -5.27 -37.07 19.39
C ARG A 8 -6.55 -37.01 18.57
N THR A 9 -7.66 -37.39 19.19
CA THR A 9 -8.99 -37.30 18.60
C THR A 9 -9.68 -36.05 19.12
N GLU A 10 -10.22 -35.23 18.23
CA GLU A 10 -11.14 -34.15 18.58
C GLU A 10 -12.40 -34.30 17.73
N GLY A 11 -13.56 -33.90 18.30
CA GLY A 11 -14.84 -33.97 17.64
C GLY A 11 -15.62 -32.67 17.71
N ASP A 12 -16.50 -32.49 16.76
CA ASP A 12 -17.51 -31.43 16.67
C ASP A 12 -18.87 -32.01 16.23
N LEU A 13 -19.85 -31.14 15.91
CA LEU A 13 -21.21 -31.57 15.54
C LEU A 13 -21.26 -32.48 14.30
N ILE A 14 -20.21 -32.49 13.47
CA ILE A 14 -20.15 -33.29 12.24
C ILE A 14 -19.20 -34.50 12.36
N GLY A 15 -18.71 -34.79 13.56
CA GLY A 15 -17.98 -36.01 13.93
C GLY A 15 -16.50 -35.80 14.24
N ASP A 16 -15.83 -36.91 14.51
CA ASP A 16 -14.45 -36.94 15.00
C ASP A 16 -13.41 -36.81 13.87
N ARG A 17 -12.24 -36.27 14.18
CA ARG A 17 -11.03 -36.23 13.37
C ARG A 17 -9.80 -36.52 14.20
N GLN A 18 -8.79 -37.05 13.51
CA GLN A 18 -7.45 -37.30 14.07
C GLN A 18 -6.52 -36.17 13.67
N LEU A 19 -5.83 -35.60 14.63
CA LEU A 19 -4.81 -34.56 14.41
C LEU A 19 -3.56 -34.84 15.25
N PRO A 20 -2.38 -34.29 14.89
CA PRO A 20 -1.17 -34.48 15.68
C PRO A 20 -1.39 -34.05 17.14
N ALA A 21 -0.92 -34.84 18.06
CA ALA A 21 -1.16 -34.59 19.49
C ALA A 21 -0.56 -33.27 20.00
N ASP A 22 0.50 -32.79 19.31
CA ASP A 22 1.22 -31.55 19.59
C ASP A 22 0.71 -30.34 18.81
N ALA A 23 -0.23 -30.53 17.85
CA ALA A 23 -0.78 -29.44 17.07
C ALA A 23 -1.48 -28.40 17.95
N LEU A 24 -1.21 -27.13 17.74
CA LEU A 24 -1.89 -26.02 18.43
C LEU A 24 -3.28 -25.72 17.85
N TYR A 25 -3.54 -26.09 16.59
CA TYR A 25 -4.87 -26.01 16.01
C TYR A 25 -5.74 -27.20 16.42
N GLY A 26 -7.05 -27.07 16.29
CA GLY A 26 -8.02 -28.10 16.63
C GLY A 26 -8.81 -28.60 15.41
N VAL A 27 -9.93 -29.29 15.71
CA VAL A 27 -10.75 -29.98 14.70
C VAL A 27 -11.39 -29.03 13.67
N GLN A 28 -11.82 -27.82 14.07
CA GLN A 28 -12.45 -26.89 13.15
C GLN A 28 -11.44 -26.27 12.18
N THR A 29 -10.25 -25.94 12.67
CA THR A 29 -9.13 -25.53 11.81
C THR A 29 -8.76 -26.62 10.82
N LEU A 30 -8.66 -27.89 11.29
CA LEU A 30 -8.36 -29.02 10.40
C LEU A 30 -9.40 -29.15 9.28
N ARG A 31 -10.70 -29.04 9.60
CA ARG A 31 -11.76 -29.05 8.57
C ARG A 31 -11.61 -27.88 7.59
N GLY A 32 -11.28 -26.69 8.07
CA GLY A 32 -11.00 -25.55 7.21
C GLY A 32 -9.83 -25.78 6.26
N MET A 33 -8.77 -26.43 6.76
CA MET A 33 -7.62 -26.83 5.92
C MET A 33 -7.98 -27.91 4.89
N GLU A 34 -8.89 -28.84 5.24
CA GLU A 34 -9.41 -29.87 4.32
C GLU A 34 -10.33 -29.25 3.24
N ASN A 35 -11.21 -28.32 3.64
CA ASN A 35 -12.21 -27.72 2.76
C ASN A 35 -11.66 -26.67 1.81
N PHE A 36 -10.70 -25.85 2.28
CA PHE A 36 -10.23 -24.68 1.58
C PHE A 36 -8.74 -24.81 1.22
N GLN A 37 -8.48 -25.48 0.10
CA GLN A 37 -7.16 -25.52 -0.56
C GLN A 37 -7.28 -24.78 -1.90
N ILE A 38 -7.62 -23.49 -1.81
CA ILE A 38 -8.03 -22.67 -2.96
C ILE A 38 -6.87 -21.83 -3.47
N SER A 39 -6.08 -21.28 -2.56
CA SER A 39 -4.99 -20.38 -2.91
C SER A 39 -3.66 -20.79 -2.25
N ASN A 40 -2.59 -20.10 -2.63
CA ASN A 40 -1.28 -20.22 -1.94
C ASN A 40 -1.14 -19.22 -0.78
N PHE A 41 -2.21 -18.49 -0.43
CA PHE A 41 -2.19 -17.48 0.62
C PHE A 41 -2.69 -18.08 1.93
N LYS A 42 -1.77 -18.41 2.83
CA LYS A 42 -2.09 -18.93 4.17
C LYS A 42 -2.08 -17.79 5.19
N LEU A 43 -2.94 -17.88 6.19
CA LEU A 43 -3.03 -16.87 7.26
C LEU A 43 -1.67 -16.65 7.96
N SER A 44 -0.86 -17.69 8.10
CA SER A 44 0.52 -17.63 8.66
C SER A 44 1.43 -16.63 7.95
N GLN A 45 1.15 -16.27 6.71
CA GLN A 45 1.91 -15.28 5.92
C GLN A 45 1.55 -13.83 6.25
N TYR A 46 0.50 -13.59 7.07
CA TYR A 46 -0.02 -12.28 7.41
C TYR A 46 0.11 -11.97 8.92
N PRO A 47 1.32 -11.69 9.42
CA PRO A 47 1.56 -11.48 10.85
C PRO A 47 0.69 -10.39 11.48
N TYR A 48 0.41 -9.32 10.75
CA TYR A 48 -0.45 -8.23 11.25
C TYR A 48 -1.89 -8.69 11.49
N PHE A 49 -2.40 -9.59 10.65
CA PHE A 49 -3.73 -10.14 10.84
C PHE A 49 -3.79 -11.06 12.08
N ILE A 50 -2.79 -11.93 12.27
CA ILE A 50 -2.68 -12.78 13.49
C ILE A 50 -2.60 -11.92 14.75
N LYS A 51 -1.83 -10.81 14.71
CA LYS A 51 -1.79 -9.85 15.82
C LYS A 51 -3.15 -9.19 16.05
N GLY A 52 -3.88 -8.85 15.00
CA GLY A 52 -5.26 -8.34 15.09
C GLY A 52 -6.19 -9.34 15.80
N LEU A 53 -6.13 -10.63 15.42
CA LEU A 53 -6.86 -11.70 16.10
C LEU A 53 -6.48 -11.79 17.59
N ALA A 54 -5.18 -11.73 17.90
CA ALA A 54 -4.70 -11.81 19.27
C ALA A 54 -5.15 -10.61 20.11
N TYR A 55 -5.12 -9.40 19.58
CA TYR A 55 -5.66 -8.21 20.28
C TYR A 55 -7.15 -8.36 20.55
N THR A 56 -7.92 -8.77 19.54
CA THR A 56 -9.37 -8.99 19.67
C THR A 56 -9.69 -9.99 20.79
N LYS A 57 -9.00 -11.14 20.80
CA LYS A 57 -9.23 -12.17 21.83
C LYS A 57 -8.74 -11.74 23.21
N TRP A 58 -7.71 -10.92 23.29
CA TRP A 58 -7.27 -10.35 24.56
C TRP A 58 -8.29 -9.33 25.10
N GLY A 59 -8.80 -8.42 24.26
CA GLY A 59 -9.86 -7.48 24.66
C GLY A 59 -11.12 -8.19 25.15
N ALA A 60 -11.55 -9.24 24.43
CA ALA A 60 -12.68 -10.07 24.82
C ALA A 60 -12.43 -10.80 26.16
N ALA A 61 -11.22 -11.34 26.38
CA ALA A 61 -10.87 -12.01 27.63
C ALA A 61 -10.91 -11.05 28.83
N VAL A 62 -10.48 -9.79 28.66
CA VAL A 62 -10.59 -8.75 29.71
C VAL A 62 -12.05 -8.52 30.10
N ALA A 63 -12.94 -8.33 29.12
CA ALA A 63 -14.35 -8.12 29.37
C ALA A 63 -15.01 -9.33 30.02
N ASN A 64 -14.82 -10.54 29.47
CA ASN A 64 -15.39 -11.77 30.03
C ASN A 64 -14.86 -12.09 31.42
N HIS A 65 -13.63 -11.74 31.76
CA HIS A 65 -13.09 -11.89 33.10
C HIS A 65 -13.74 -10.91 34.08
N SER A 66 -13.96 -9.65 33.67
CA SER A 66 -14.64 -8.67 34.52
C SER A 66 -16.08 -9.05 34.85
N GLU A 67 -16.75 -9.79 33.95
CA GLU A 67 -18.10 -10.32 34.13
C GLU A 67 -18.14 -11.70 34.84
N GLY A 68 -16.98 -12.24 35.24
CA GLY A 68 -16.91 -13.53 35.95
C GLY A 68 -17.13 -14.78 35.07
N ILE A 69 -17.12 -14.61 33.72
CA ILE A 69 -17.26 -15.72 32.75
C ILE A 69 -15.95 -16.54 32.70
N LEU A 70 -14.80 -15.89 32.81
CA LEU A 70 -13.49 -16.53 32.89
C LEU A 70 -12.97 -16.50 34.33
N THR A 71 -12.34 -17.59 34.77
CA THR A 71 -11.57 -17.61 36.03
C THR A 71 -10.25 -16.83 35.85
N ASP A 72 -9.61 -16.42 36.97
CA ASP A 72 -8.30 -15.76 36.95
C ASP A 72 -7.27 -16.58 36.19
N GLU A 73 -7.20 -17.90 36.41
CA GLU A 73 -6.27 -18.80 35.77
C GLU A 73 -6.49 -18.85 34.22
N GLN A 74 -7.74 -18.97 33.78
CA GLN A 74 -8.10 -18.99 32.36
C GLN A 74 -7.77 -17.67 31.72
N TYR A 75 -8.12 -16.55 32.32
CA TYR A 75 -7.82 -15.20 31.84
C TYR A 75 -6.31 -15.00 31.69
N GLU A 76 -5.52 -15.25 32.72
CA GLU A 76 -4.07 -15.09 32.64
C GLU A 76 -3.43 -15.95 31.55
N ALA A 77 -3.94 -17.21 31.40
CA ALA A 77 -3.45 -18.12 30.35
C ALA A 77 -3.81 -17.66 28.96
N ILE A 78 -5.02 -17.13 28.69
CA ILE A 78 -5.44 -16.56 27.41
C ILE A 78 -4.60 -15.31 27.07
N VAL A 79 -4.42 -14.43 28.07
CA VAL A 79 -3.59 -13.22 27.90
C VAL A 79 -2.14 -13.57 27.55
N PHE A 80 -1.59 -14.60 28.23
CA PHE A 80 -0.26 -15.13 27.91
C PHE A 80 -0.19 -15.57 26.43
N ALA A 81 -1.16 -16.38 25.96
CA ALA A 81 -1.20 -16.88 24.60
C ALA A 81 -1.30 -15.73 23.58
N CYS A 82 -2.15 -14.74 23.83
CA CYS A 82 -2.27 -13.56 22.97
C CYS A 82 -0.95 -12.78 22.89
N LYS A 83 -0.24 -12.59 24.00
CA LYS A 83 1.08 -11.93 24.01
C LYS A 83 2.13 -12.69 23.22
N GLU A 84 2.14 -14.02 23.27
CA GLU A 84 3.04 -14.85 22.45
C GLU A 84 2.78 -14.62 20.94
N LEU A 85 1.51 -14.61 20.52
CA LEU A 85 1.13 -14.33 19.13
C LEU A 85 1.51 -12.90 18.69
N ILE A 86 1.28 -11.91 19.55
CA ILE A 86 1.67 -10.51 19.27
C ILE A 86 3.18 -10.38 19.12
N ALA A 87 3.95 -11.16 19.88
CA ALA A 87 5.41 -11.25 19.77
C ALA A 87 5.91 -12.00 18.53
N GLY A 88 5.00 -12.54 17.69
CA GLY A 88 5.32 -13.23 16.45
C GLY A 88 5.60 -14.73 16.60
N LYS A 89 5.28 -15.34 17.74
CA LYS A 89 5.43 -16.78 17.97
C LYS A 89 4.21 -17.55 17.48
N HIS A 90 4.37 -18.82 17.17
CA HIS A 90 3.29 -19.76 16.80
C HIS A 90 2.47 -19.39 15.55
N HIS A 91 2.94 -18.47 14.71
CA HIS A 91 2.22 -18.05 13.51
C HIS A 91 2.08 -19.19 12.49
N ASP A 92 2.98 -20.14 12.47
CA ASP A 92 2.95 -21.35 11.64
C ASP A 92 1.75 -22.27 11.92
N ALA A 93 1.16 -22.18 13.12
CA ALA A 93 -0.07 -22.89 13.47
C ALA A 93 -1.32 -22.40 12.70
N PHE A 94 -1.26 -21.20 12.09
CA PHE A 94 -2.35 -20.62 11.31
C PHE A 94 -2.28 -21.03 9.83
N ALA A 95 -2.45 -22.31 9.56
CA ALA A 95 -2.25 -22.91 8.24
C ALA A 95 -3.48 -22.83 7.32
N VAL A 96 -4.55 -22.16 7.71
CA VAL A 96 -5.77 -22.00 6.93
C VAL A 96 -5.57 -21.09 5.72
N ASP A 97 -6.33 -21.35 4.66
CA ASP A 97 -6.33 -20.51 3.46
C ASP A 97 -7.03 -19.17 3.74
N MET A 98 -6.52 -18.09 3.16
CA MET A 98 -7.16 -16.77 3.26
C MET A 98 -8.46 -16.69 2.46
N ILE A 99 -8.58 -17.47 1.38
CA ILE A 99 -9.82 -17.57 0.57
C ILE A 99 -10.67 -18.70 1.12
N GLN A 100 -11.70 -18.34 1.85
CA GLN A 100 -12.54 -19.29 2.60
C GLN A 100 -13.99 -18.84 2.64
N GLY A 101 -14.92 -19.78 2.61
CA GLY A 101 -16.35 -19.54 2.86
C GLY A 101 -16.64 -19.44 4.37
N GLY A 102 -17.84 -18.93 4.72
CA GLY A 102 -18.30 -18.83 6.10
C GLY A 102 -17.92 -17.52 6.81
N ALA A 103 -17.73 -16.43 6.05
CA ALA A 103 -17.49 -15.09 6.62
C ALA A 103 -16.31 -15.01 7.62
N GLY A 104 -15.26 -15.86 7.43
CA GLY A 104 -14.10 -15.86 8.30
C GLY A 104 -14.18 -16.82 9.49
N THR A 105 -15.22 -17.68 9.59
CA THR A 105 -15.36 -18.63 10.72
C THR A 105 -14.15 -19.54 10.88
N THR A 106 -13.58 -20.05 9.79
CA THR A 106 -12.37 -20.88 9.84
C THR A 106 -11.20 -20.12 10.48
N THR A 107 -11.00 -18.86 10.14
CA THR A 107 -9.94 -18.01 10.73
C THR A 107 -10.22 -17.70 12.20
N ASN A 108 -11.46 -17.35 12.56
CA ASN A 108 -11.84 -17.10 13.93
C ASN A 108 -11.62 -18.36 14.82
N MET A 109 -12.03 -19.52 14.31
CA MET A 109 -11.84 -20.78 15.02
C MET A 109 -10.36 -21.18 15.12
N ALA A 110 -9.56 -20.92 14.07
CA ALA A 110 -8.11 -21.11 14.15
C ALA A 110 -7.49 -20.28 15.29
N ALA A 111 -7.90 -19.02 15.44
CA ALA A 111 -7.46 -18.19 16.55
C ALA A 111 -7.92 -18.75 17.90
N ASN A 112 -9.19 -19.15 18.02
CA ASN A 112 -9.74 -19.70 19.24
C ASN A 112 -9.00 -20.98 19.66
N GLU A 113 -8.79 -21.91 18.74
CA GLU A 113 -8.14 -23.20 19.00
C GLU A 113 -6.65 -23.03 19.34
N VAL A 114 -5.92 -22.20 18.56
CA VAL A 114 -4.48 -21.94 18.79
C VAL A 114 -4.27 -21.26 20.15
N ILE A 115 -5.03 -20.19 20.44
CA ILE A 115 -4.95 -19.49 21.74
C ILE A 115 -5.32 -20.41 22.87
N CYS A 116 -6.40 -21.20 22.75
CA CYS A 116 -6.82 -22.15 23.73
C CYS A 116 -5.73 -23.20 24.06
N ASN A 117 -5.13 -23.78 23.03
CA ASN A 117 -4.10 -24.81 23.21
C ASN A 117 -2.79 -24.25 23.78
N ILE A 118 -2.38 -23.03 23.43
CA ILE A 118 -1.25 -22.34 24.09
C ILE A 118 -1.59 -22.05 25.57
N ALA A 119 -2.80 -21.59 25.84
CA ALA A 119 -3.27 -21.32 27.21
C ALA A 119 -3.33 -22.61 28.07
N LEU A 120 -3.83 -23.73 27.51
CA LEU A 120 -3.81 -25.03 28.17
C LEU A 120 -2.39 -25.47 28.53
N GLN A 121 -1.43 -25.31 27.62
CA GLN A 121 -0.03 -25.61 27.90
C GLN A 121 0.54 -24.71 29.01
N LYS A 122 0.16 -23.43 29.05
CA LYS A 122 0.52 -22.49 30.13
C LYS A 122 -0.02 -22.93 31.50
N MET A 123 -1.24 -23.50 31.52
CA MET A 123 -1.91 -24.07 32.73
C MET A 123 -1.36 -25.47 33.09
N GLY A 124 -0.38 -26.02 32.33
CA GLY A 124 0.20 -27.35 32.60
C GLY A 124 -0.59 -28.52 31.98
N HIS A 125 -1.51 -28.24 31.08
CA HIS A 125 -2.33 -29.23 30.38
C HIS A 125 -1.83 -29.49 28.95
N LYS A 126 -2.35 -30.54 28.31
CA LYS A 126 -2.03 -30.87 26.91
C LYS A 126 -3.02 -30.18 25.96
N PRO A 127 -2.60 -29.90 24.70
CA PRO A 127 -3.52 -29.48 23.66
C PRO A 127 -4.70 -30.46 23.54
N GLY A 128 -5.92 -29.93 23.43
CA GLY A 128 -7.15 -30.72 23.33
C GLY A 128 -7.80 -31.09 24.68
N GLU A 129 -7.20 -30.76 25.81
CA GLU A 129 -7.82 -31.00 27.13
C GLU A 129 -8.88 -29.92 27.44
N TYR A 130 -9.86 -29.76 26.58
CA TYR A 130 -10.86 -28.65 26.55
C TYR A 130 -11.80 -28.63 27.78
N LYS A 131 -11.75 -29.63 28.64
CA LYS A 131 -12.47 -29.59 29.93
C LYS A 131 -11.96 -28.52 30.90
N TYR A 132 -10.72 -28.04 30.73
CA TYR A 132 -10.12 -26.97 31.53
C TYR A 132 -10.29 -25.58 30.91
N LEU A 133 -10.20 -25.50 29.62
CA LEU A 133 -10.47 -24.31 28.80
C LEU A 133 -10.88 -24.76 27.42
N ALA A 134 -12.01 -24.29 26.89
CA ALA A 134 -12.53 -24.66 25.60
C ALA A 134 -12.37 -23.48 24.56
N PRO A 135 -12.18 -23.78 23.27
CA PRO A 135 -12.12 -22.73 22.25
C PRO A 135 -13.40 -21.91 22.15
N ASN A 136 -14.58 -22.57 22.21
CA ASN A 136 -15.88 -21.91 22.07
C ASN A 136 -16.34 -21.19 23.34
N ASP A 137 -16.43 -21.92 24.45
CA ASP A 137 -17.03 -21.41 25.68
C ASP A 137 -16.04 -20.61 26.56
N GLY A 138 -14.75 -20.63 26.21
CA GLY A 138 -13.69 -19.88 26.89
C GLY A 138 -13.14 -18.74 26.02
N VAL A 139 -12.29 -19.06 25.02
CA VAL A 139 -11.63 -18.06 24.22
C VAL A 139 -12.60 -17.24 23.33
N ASN A 140 -13.68 -17.88 22.85
CA ASN A 140 -14.73 -17.25 22.05
C ASN A 140 -15.98 -16.87 22.87
N ALA A 141 -15.94 -16.93 24.18
CA ALA A 141 -17.09 -16.56 25.03
C ALA A 141 -17.58 -15.14 24.65
N SER A 142 -18.90 -14.95 24.61
CA SER A 142 -19.59 -13.68 24.28
C SER A 142 -19.28 -13.13 22.90
N GLN A 143 -18.77 -13.93 21.97
CA GLN A 143 -18.36 -13.50 20.63
C GLN A 143 -19.06 -14.31 19.52
N SER A 144 -19.22 -13.68 18.37
CA SER A 144 -19.44 -14.34 17.10
C SER A 144 -18.21 -14.15 16.19
N THR A 145 -18.09 -14.93 15.13
CA THR A 145 -17.17 -14.58 14.03
C THR A 145 -17.49 -13.20 13.47
N ASN A 146 -18.77 -12.83 13.44
CA ASN A 146 -19.28 -11.65 12.76
C ASN A 146 -18.88 -10.32 13.42
N ASP A 147 -18.41 -10.35 14.67
CA ASP A 147 -17.82 -9.20 15.35
C ASP A 147 -16.30 -9.35 15.56
N ALA A 148 -15.85 -10.54 15.95
CA ALA A 148 -14.44 -10.79 16.25
C ALA A 148 -13.55 -10.76 15.00
N TYR A 149 -14.03 -11.27 13.86
CA TYR A 149 -13.26 -11.36 12.61
C TYR A 149 -13.03 -9.98 11.98
N PRO A 150 -14.06 -9.16 11.70
CA PRO A 150 -13.84 -7.80 11.18
C PRO A 150 -13.05 -6.91 12.15
N THR A 151 -13.29 -7.01 13.46
CA THR A 151 -12.47 -6.32 14.47
C THR A 151 -10.99 -6.69 14.34
N ALA A 152 -10.68 -7.97 14.15
CA ALA A 152 -9.30 -8.42 13.95
C ALA A 152 -8.68 -7.92 12.63
N ILE A 153 -9.46 -7.85 11.54
CA ILE A 153 -9.03 -7.23 10.28
C ILE A 153 -8.67 -5.76 10.53
N HIS A 154 -9.54 -5.01 11.19
CA HIS A 154 -9.35 -3.60 11.50
C HIS A 154 -8.08 -3.37 12.31
N LEU A 155 -7.92 -4.10 13.43
CA LEU A 155 -6.74 -4.00 14.31
C LEU A 155 -5.44 -4.48 13.64
N GLY A 156 -5.52 -5.31 12.61
CA GLY A 156 -4.38 -5.73 11.80
C GLY A 156 -4.04 -4.72 10.72
N LEU A 157 -5.04 -4.17 10.01
CA LEU A 157 -4.84 -3.25 8.90
C LEU A 157 -4.46 -1.83 9.35
N TYR A 158 -4.90 -1.38 10.52
CA TYR A 158 -4.52 -0.07 11.05
C TYR A 158 -3.00 0.12 11.13
N PRO A 159 -2.24 -0.67 11.91
CA PRO A 159 -0.78 -0.52 11.96
C PRO A 159 -0.10 -0.87 10.64
N LYS A 160 -0.65 -1.80 9.87
CA LYS A 160 -0.14 -2.16 8.54
C LYS A 160 -0.24 -0.99 7.56
N GLY A 161 -1.36 -0.29 7.57
CA GLY A 161 -1.58 0.90 6.74
C GLY A 161 -0.64 2.06 7.12
N LEU A 162 -0.35 2.22 8.41
CA LEU A 162 0.64 3.20 8.87
C LEU A 162 2.07 2.86 8.41
N GLU A 163 2.41 1.57 8.28
CA GLU A 163 3.69 1.19 7.67
C GLU A 163 3.71 1.52 6.17
N VAL A 164 2.60 1.30 5.43
CA VAL A 164 2.50 1.74 4.04
C VAL A 164 2.66 3.27 3.93
N TYR A 165 2.02 4.02 4.82
CA TYR A 165 2.15 5.48 4.89
C TYR A 165 3.63 5.91 4.98
N LYS A 166 4.39 5.33 5.89
CA LYS A 166 5.83 5.61 6.05
C LYS A 166 6.62 5.31 4.78
N HIS A 167 6.33 4.22 4.08
CA HIS A 167 7.02 3.88 2.84
C HIS A 167 6.70 4.88 1.71
N VAL A 168 5.45 5.33 1.60
CA VAL A 168 5.08 6.38 0.62
C VAL A 168 5.77 7.72 0.96
N GLU A 169 5.84 8.08 2.23
CA GLU A 169 6.56 9.26 2.72
C GLU A 169 8.07 9.17 2.39
N GLN A 170 8.69 8.01 2.60
CA GLN A 170 10.09 7.75 2.23
C GLN A 170 10.33 7.87 0.71
N LEU A 171 9.40 7.39 -0.12
CA LEU A 171 9.49 7.54 -1.57
C LEU A 171 9.40 9.02 -1.97
N ALA A 172 8.46 9.76 -1.41
CA ALA A 172 8.34 11.19 -1.66
C ALA A 172 9.62 11.95 -1.25
N ALA A 173 10.20 11.63 -0.09
CA ALA A 173 11.46 12.20 0.38
C ALA A 173 12.64 11.87 -0.56
N ALA A 174 12.75 10.64 -1.05
CA ALA A 174 13.79 10.25 -2.00
C ALA A 174 13.66 11.02 -3.34
N LEU A 175 12.43 11.22 -3.82
CA LEU A 175 12.16 12.04 -5.01
C LEU A 175 12.46 13.52 -4.78
N ARG A 176 12.21 14.07 -3.57
CA ARG A 176 12.63 15.43 -3.18
C ARG A 176 14.14 15.59 -3.18
N ALA A 177 14.86 14.63 -2.63
CA ALA A 177 16.33 14.65 -2.63
C ALA A 177 16.86 14.65 -4.08
N LYS A 178 16.27 13.82 -4.96
CA LYS A 178 16.64 13.79 -6.38
C LYS A 178 16.27 15.07 -7.11
N ALA A 179 15.16 15.72 -6.75
CA ALA A 179 14.77 17.02 -7.28
C ALA A 179 15.81 18.11 -6.96
N GLU A 180 16.31 18.14 -5.74
CA GLU A 180 17.34 19.10 -5.32
C GLU A 180 18.67 18.84 -6.01
N GLU A 181 19.08 17.57 -6.15
CA GLU A 181 20.29 17.16 -6.87
C GLU A 181 20.28 17.62 -8.33
N MET A 182 19.12 17.56 -9.01
CA MET A 182 18.97 17.82 -10.45
C MET A 182 18.32 19.18 -10.77
N LYS A 183 18.22 20.09 -9.80
CA LYS A 183 17.53 21.39 -9.97
C LYS A 183 18.14 22.28 -11.05
N HIS A 184 19.45 22.10 -11.34
CA HIS A 184 20.19 22.87 -12.32
C HIS A 184 20.16 22.27 -13.74
N VAL A 185 19.69 21.02 -13.90
CA VAL A 185 19.74 20.32 -15.18
C VAL A 185 18.53 20.71 -16.00
N LEU A 186 18.75 21.53 -17.01
CA LEU A 186 17.72 21.92 -17.99
C LEU A 186 17.35 20.75 -18.88
N LYS A 187 16.07 20.67 -19.23
CA LYS A 187 15.51 19.73 -20.20
C LYS A 187 14.34 20.36 -20.96
N ILE A 188 13.94 19.75 -22.05
CA ILE A 188 12.68 20.09 -22.70
C ILE A 188 11.51 19.37 -22.02
N GLY A 189 10.48 20.11 -21.61
CA GLY A 189 9.23 19.55 -21.16
C GLY A 189 8.44 18.96 -22.32
N ARG A 190 7.58 17.96 -22.05
CA ARG A 190 6.73 17.35 -23.09
C ARG A 190 5.30 17.24 -22.63
N THR A 191 4.39 17.54 -23.55
CA THR A 191 2.95 17.25 -23.43
C THR A 191 2.53 16.43 -24.63
N GLN A 192 1.72 15.38 -24.44
CA GLN A 192 1.34 14.45 -25.50
C GLN A 192 2.57 13.84 -26.22
N LEU A 193 3.68 13.67 -25.51
CA LEU A 193 4.99 13.21 -25.99
C LEU A 193 5.65 14.16 -27.02
N GLN A 194 5.10 15.36 -27.24
CA GLN A 194 5.67 16.38 -28.10
C GLN A 194 6.42 17.42 -27.28
N ASP A 195 7.43 18.05 -27.91
CA ASP A 195 8.20 19.12 -27.28
C ASP A 195 7.27 20.25 -26.84
N ALA A 196 7.44 20.70 -25.59
CA ALA A 196 6.69 21.82 -25.05
C ALA A 196 7.63 22.99 -24.71
N VAL A 197 7.92 23.22 -23.45
CA VAL A 197 8.74 24.36 -23.02
C VAL A 197 9.89 23.87 -22.13
N PRO A 198 10.97 24.66 -22.01
CA PRO A 198 12.05 24.33 -21.09
C PRO A 198 11.58 24.20 -19.65
N MET A 199 12.16 23.25 -18.95
CA MET A 199 12.02 23.02 -17.52
C MET A 199 13.31 22.38 -16.97
N THR A 200 13.37 22.07 -15.68
CA THR A 200 14.49 21.31 -15.12
C THR A 200 14.11 19.87 -14.79
N LEU A 201 15.07 18.95 -14.78
CA LEU A 201 14.88 17.61 -14.23
C LEU A 201 14.46 17.69 -12.75
N GLY A 202 15.02 18.65 -11.99
CA GLY A 202 14.61 18.89 -10.62
C GLY A 202 13.11 19.19 -10.50
N GLN A 203 12.53 20.00 -11.39
CA GLN A 203 11.09 20.24 -11.42
C GLN A 203 10.28 18.97 -11.73
N THR A 204 10.79 18.08 -12.58
CA THR A 204 10.16 16.78 -12.87
C THR A 204 10.08 15.93 -11.59
N PHE A 205 11.19 15.73 -10.89
CA PHE A 205 11.24 14.95 -9.65
C PHE A 205 10.48 15.62 -8.50
N HIS A 206 10.50 16.95 -8.43
CA HIS A 206 9.68 17.71 -7.49
C HIS A 206 8.18 17.45 -7.71
N GLY A 207 7.72 17.47 -8.97
CA GLY A 207 6.33 17.14 -9.31
C GLY A 207 5.95 15.70 -8.92
N PHE A 208 6.86 14.74 -9.14
CA PHE A 208 6.66 13.35 -8.72
C PHE A 208 6.49 13.21 -7.19
N ALA A 209 7.28 13.92 -6.41
CA ALA A 209 7.15 13.94 -4.96
C ALA A 209 5.82 14.56 -4.51
N SER A 210 5.47 15.72 -5.05
CA SER A 210 4.27 16.47 -4.67
C SER A 210 2.99 15.67 -4.84
N ILE A 211 2.84 14.96 -5.96
CA ILE A 211 1.63 14.14 -6.20
C ILE A 211 1.48 12.97 -5.22
N LEU A 212 2.57 12.47 -4.65
CA LEU A 212 2.53 11.43 -3.61
C LEU A 212 2.24 12.04 -2.23
N GLU A 213 2.85 13.15 -1.90
CA GLU A 213 2.62 13.88 -0.64
C GLU A 213 1.14 14.25 -0.45
N GLU A 214 0.45 14.61 -1.54
CA GLU A 214 -1.00 14.90 -1.53
C GLU A 214 -1.86 13.69 -1.14
N GLU A 215 -1.38 12.46 -1.31
CA GLU A 215 -2.12 11.25 -0.92
C GLU A 215 -1.90 10.83 0.55
N LEU A 216 -0.84 11.31 1.19
CA LEU A 216 -0.53 10.95 2.58
C LEU A 216 -1.67 11.25 3.57
N PRO A 217 -2.29 12.45 3.57
CA PRO A 217 -3.42 12.72 4.47
C PRO A 217 -4.61 11.79 4.21
N ARG A 218 -4.87 11.45 2.94
CA ARG A 218 -5.99 10.57 2.57
C ARG A 218 -5.76 9.14 3.03
N LEU A 219 -4.53 8.61 2.83
CA LEU A 219 -4.17 7.29 3.34
C LEU A 219 -4.25 7.23 4.85
N LYS A 220 -3.77 8.27 5.54
CA LYS A 220 -3.85 8.36 7.00
C LYS A 220 -5.31 8.33 7.48
N SER A 221 -6.18 9.13 6.86
CA SER A 221 -7.62 9.13 7.19
C SER A 221 -8.25 7.76 6.97
N ALA A 222 -7.95 7.08 5.85
CA ALA A 222 -8.46 5.75 5.59
C ALA A 222 -7.95 4.71 6.61
N CYS A 223 -6.72 4.85 7.11
CA CYS A 223 -6.22 4.01 8.19
C CYS A 223 -6.96 4.27 9.51
N GLU A 224 -7.24 5.54 9.83
CA GLU A 224 -7.92 5.92 11.08
C GLU A 224 -9.36 5.39 11.16
N GLU A 225 -10.01 5.12 10.02
CA GLU A 225 -11.34 4.50 9.97
C GLU A 225 -11.34 3.08 10.58
N PHE A 226 -10.24 2.32 10.48
CA PHE A 226 -10.09 1.02 11.13
C PHE A 226 -10.14 1.07 12.67
N LEU A 227 -10.03 2.22 13.28
CA LEU A 227 -10.14 2.38 14.73
C LEU A 227 -11.60 2.30 15.23
N THR A 228 -12.57 2.27 14.35
CA THR A 228 -13.98 2.03 14.67
C THR A 228 -14.30 0.57 14.42
N VAL A 229 -14.74 -0.15 15.45
CA VAL A 229 -14.97 -1.61 15.42
C VAL A 229 -16.39 -1.96 15.84
N ASN A 230 -16.84 -3.15 15.44
CA ASN A 230 -18.16 -3.69 15.82
C ASN A 230 -18.07 -4.76 16.92
N MET A 231 -16.97 -4.79 17.71
CA MET A 231 -16.78 -5.80 18.76
C MET A 231 -17.91 -5.75 19.80
N GLY A 232 -18.51 -6.92 20.11
CA GLY A 232 -19.70 -7.04 20.95
C GLY A 232 -21.00 -7.01 20.18
N ALA A 233 -20.98 -6.84 18.86
CA ALA A 233 -22.15 -6.98 17.99
C ALA A 233 -22.76 -8.39 18.04
N THR A 234 -21.92 -9.37 18.32
CA THR A 234 -22.23 -10.80 18.24
C THR A 234 -22.72 -11.21 16.84
N ALA A 235 -23.86 -11.89 16.73
CA ALA A 235 -24.31 -12.49 15.48
C ALA A 235 -24.73 -11.48 14.39
N ILE A 236 -25.47 -10.44 14.76
CA ILE A 236 -26.11 -9.47 13.83
C ILE A 236 -26.15 -8.02 14.35
N GLY A 237 -25.35 -7.70 15.35
CA GLY A 237 -25.32 -6.34 15.92
C GLY A 237 -26.18 -6.11 17.14
N THR A 238 -26.94 -7.11 17.61
CA THR A 238 -27.86 -6.94 18.75
C THR A 238 -27.21 -7.26 20.10
N GLY A 239 -25.97 -7.78 20.10
CA GLY A 239 -25.27 -8.17 21.32
C GLY A 239 -25.86 -9.40 22.03
N ILE A 240 -26.68 -10.22 21.34
CA ILE A 240 -27.29 -11.40 21.93
C ILE A 240 -26.23 -12.39 22.43
N ALA A 241 -26.48 -13.03 23.55
CA ALA A 241 -25.58 -13.98 24.22
C ALA A 241 -24.27 -13.33 24.75
N SER A 242 -24.26 -12.03 25.01
CA SER A 242 -23.25 -11.33 25.79
C SER A 242 -23.91 -10.58 26.96
N GLU A 243 -23.14 -10.26 28.00
CA GLU A 243 -23.62 -9.47 29.12
C GLU A 243 -23.80 -7.97 28.74
N PRO A 244 -24.76 -7.26 29.39
CA PRO A 244 -24.88 -5.82 29.18
C PRO A 244 -23.60 -5.07 29.51
N GLY A 245 -23.14 -4.22 28.58
CA GLY A 245 -21.87 -3.48 28.73
C GLY A 245 -20.62 -4.20 28.19
N TYR A 246 -20.77 -5.43 27.69
CA TYR A 246 -19.65 -6.20 27.13
C TYR A 246 -18.94 -5.50 25.99
N ALA A 247 -19.68 -4.91 25.05
CA ALA A 247 -19.11 -4.23 23.89
C ALA A 247 -18.22 -3.05 24.30
N GLU A 248 -18.72 -2.23 25.22
CA GLU A 248 -17.98 -1.07 25.77
C GLU A 248 -16.74 -1.51 26.55
N ALA A 249 -16.87 -2.58 27.37
CA ALA A 249 -15.76 -3.15 28.11
C ALA A 249 -14.66 -3.70 27.18
N CYS A 250 -15.04 -4.42 26.11
CA CYS A 250 -14.11 -4.90 25.09
C CYS A 250 -13.36 -3.75 24.43
N VAL A 251 -14.06 -2.74 23.92
CA VAL A 251 -13.44 -1.62 23.18
C VAL A 251 -12.54 -0.79 24.09
N LYS A 252 -12.95 -0.57 25.35
CA LYS A 252 -12.09 0.06 26.36
C LYS A 252 -10.81 -0.74 26.57
N ALA A 253 -10.92 -2.05 26.76
CA ALA A 253 -9.76 -2.93 26.90
C ALA A 253 -8.85 -2.90 25.65
N LEU A 254 -9.42 -2.93 24.44
CA LEU A 254 -8.67 -2.83 23.20
C LEU A 254 -7.89 -1.51 23.11
N ALA A 255 -8.49 -0.38 23.48
CA ALA A 255 -7.82 0.91 23.51
C ALA A 255 -6.64 0.93 24.50
N GLU A 256 -6.83 0.35 25.71
CA GLU A 256 -5.77 0.26 26.72
C GLU A 256 -4.62 -0.69 26.28
N ILE A 257 -4.94 -1.86 25.74
CA ILE A 257 -3.97 -2.87 25.30
C ILE A 257 -3.11 -2.38 24.13
N THR A 258 -3.74 -1.72 23.16
CA THR A 258 -3.07 -1.29 21.94
C THR A 258 -2.43 0.10 22.06
N GLY A 259 -2.93 0.94 22.95
CA GLY A 259 -2.61 2.36 23.04
C GLY A 259 -3.23 3.17 21.87
N TRP A 260 -4.14 2.58 21.11
CA TRP A 260 -4.83 3.25 20.00
C TRP A 260 -6.21 3.74 20.43
N PRO A 261 -6.73 4.84 19.83
CA PRO A 261 -8.05 5.37 20.18
C PRO A 261 -9.18 4.56 19.52
N VAL A 262 -9.24 3.25 19.84
CA VAL A 262 -10.27 2.33 19.34
C VAL A 262 -11.63 2.77 19.85
N LYS A 263 -12.66 2.75 18.98
CA LYS A 263 -14.02 3.19 19.26
C LYS A 263 -15.00 2.11 18.87
N LEU A 264 -16.10 2.04 19.65
CA LEU A 264 -17.27 1.28 19.26
C LEU A 264 -18.02 1.98 18.11
N SER A 265 -18.50 1.22 17.13
CA SER A 265 -19.41 1.76 16.12
C SER A 265 -20.68 2.32 16.73
N ALA A 266 -21.21 3.38 16.16
CA ALA A 266 -22.44 4.03 16.65
C ALA A 266 -23.67 3.12 16.51
N ASP A 267 -23.71 2.26 15.49
CA ASP A 267 -24.73 1.26 15.28
C ASP A 267 -24.07 -0.07 14.90
N LEU A 268 -24.26 -1.08 15.75
CA LEU A 268 -23.61 -2.38 15.57
C LEU A 268 -24.29 -3.25 14.53
N VAL A 269 -25.58 -3.02 14.22
CA VAL A 269 -26.32 -3.77 13.20
C VAL A 269 -25.79 -3.34 11.82
N GLY A 270 -25.73 -2.04 11.57
CA GLY A 270 -25.15 -1.51 10.33
C GLY A 270 -23.69 -1.92 10.15
N ALA A 271 -22.87 -1.79 11.22
CA ALA A 271 -21.45 -2.11 11.19
C ALA A 271 -21.12 -3.60 10.98
N THR A 272 -22.08 -4.51 11.20
CA THR A 272 -21.86 -5.95 10.99
C THR A 272 -21.96 -6.34 9.51
N SER A 273 -22.63 -5.54 8.67
CA SER A 273 -22.72 -5.77 7.22
C SER A 273 -21.92 -4.77 6.39
N ASP A 274 -21.59 -3.60 6.94
CA ASP A 274 -20.86 -2.56 6.23
C ASP A 274 -19.34 -2.80 6.23
N THR A 275 -18.78 -2.96 5.03
CA THR A 275 -17.34 -3.15 4.80
C THR A 275 -16.69 -1.94 4.11
N SER A 276 -17.34 -0.78 4.13
CA SER A 276 -16.89 0.45 3.46
C SER A 276 -15.49 0.91 3.89
N VAL A 277 -15.10 0.63 5.11
CA VAL A 277 -13.74 0.93 5.63
C VAL A 277 -12.66 0.21 4.82
N MET A 278 -12.85 -1.07 4.48
CA MET A 278 -11.91 -1.81 3.63
C MET A 278 -11.91 -1.29 2.19
N ILE A 279 -13.07 -0.90 1.65
CA ILE A 279 -13.20 -0.27 0.32
C ILE A 279 -12.44 1.06 0.30
N GLY A 280 -12.62 1.90 1.31
CA GLY A 280 -11.95 3.19 1.46
C GLY A 280 -10.42 3.05 1.48
N TYR A 281 -9.92 2.14 2.30
CA TYR A 281 -8.49 1.84 2.39
C TYR A 281 -7.91 1.30 1.07
N SER A 282 -8.57 0.32 0.46
CA SER A 282 -8.15 -0.24 -0.82
C SER A 282 -8.13 0.82 -1.93
N SER A 283 -9.15 1.69 -1.97
CA SER A 283 -9.22 2.83 -2.90
C SER A 283 -8.07 3.83 -2.67
N ALA A 284 -7.67 4.10 -1.42
CA ALA A 284 -6.51 4.94 -1.13
C ALA A 284 -5.22 4.31 -1.66
N LEU A 285 -5.02 3.01 -1.48
CA LEU A 285 -3.88 2.27 -2.05
C LEU A 285 -3.87 2.33 -3.58
N ARG A 286 -5.01 2.12 -4.23
CA ARG A 286 -5.15 2.24 -5.70
C ARG A 286 -4.74 3.62 -6.20
N ARG A 287 -5.18 4.70 -5.55
CA ARG A 287 -4.82 6.08 -5.93
C ARG A 287 -3.30 6.28 -5.91
N ILE A 288 -2.63 5.81 -4.86
CA ILE A 288 -1.18 5.86 -4.73
C ILE A 288 -0.52 5.00 -5.83
N ALA A 289 -1.02 3.79 -6.07
CA ALA A 289 -0.52 2.90 -7.11
C ALA A 289 -0.60 3.54 -8.51
N VAL A 290 -1.69 4.23 -8.85
CA VAL A 290 -1.83 4.97 -10.12
C VAL A 290 -0.74 6.04 -10.26
N LYS A 291 -0.46 6.81 -9.20
CA LYS A 291 0.57 7.86 -9.21
C LYS A 291 1.98 7.27 -9.33
N ILE A 292 2.28 6.23 -8.57
CA ILE A 292 3.58 5.54 -8.67
C ILE A 292 3.78 4.92 -10.05
N ASN A 293 2.74 4.31 -10.62
CA ASN A 293 2.82 3.74 -11.97
C ASN A 293 3.09 4.82 -13.03
N LYS A 294 2.46 5.99 -12.92
CA LYS A 294 2.75 7.14 -13.79
C LYS A 294 4.23 7.55 -13.68
N ILE A 295 4.76 7.65 -12.46
CA ILE A 295 6.18 7.96 -12.22
C ILE A 295 7.08 6.91 -12.87
N CYS A 296 6.79 5.63 -12.69
CA CYS A 296 7.55 4.53 -13.29
C CYS A 296 7.52 4.55 -14.82
N ASN A 297 6.36 4.85 -15.41
CA ASN A 297 6.23 4.99 -16.87
C ASN A 297 7.08 6.15 -17.40
N ASP A 298 7.08 7.29 -16.73
CA ASP A 298 7.92 8.43 -17.11
C ASP A 298 9.41 8.10 -16.94
N ILE A 299 9.81 7.46 -15.85
CA ILE A 299 11.21 7.04 -15.65
C ILE A 299 11.66 6.13 -16.79
N ARG A 300 10.85 5.14 -17.17
CA ARG A 300 11.16 4.22 -18.28
C ARG A 300 11.29 4.93 -19.61
N LEU A 301 10.40 5.89 -19.87
CA LEU A 301 10.39 6.65 -21.13
C LEU A 301 11.57 7.62 -21.21
N LEU A 302 11.81 8.40 -20.14
CA LEU A 302 12.87 9.41 -20.10
C LEU A 302 14.28 8.80 -20.08
N SER A 303 14.44 7.57 -19.53
CA SER A 303 15.70 6.83 -19.55
C SER A 303 15.89 5.95 -20.79
N SER A 304 14.98 6.00 -21.76
CA SER A 304 15.01 5.13 -22.94
C SER A 304 16.23 5.38 -23.83
N GLY A 305 16.75 4.33 -24.44
CA GLY A 305 17.89 4.42 -25.37
C GLY A 305 19.01 3.44 -24.99
N PRO A 306 20.25 3.93 -24.75
CA PRO A 306 20.69 5.32 -24.51
C PRO A 306 20.89 6.17 -25.80
N ARG A 307 21.12 5.55 -26.96
CA ARG A 307 21.47 6.31 -28.18
C ARG A 307 20.28 6.65 -29.07
N ALA A 308 19.33 5.72 -29.20
CA ALA A 308 18.16 5.84 -30.09
C ALA A 308 16.87 6.19 -29.35
N GLY A 309 16.94 6.62 -28.10
CA GLY A 309 15.80 7.03 -27.30
C GLY A 309 15.94 8.44 -26.73
N ILE A 310 15.12 8.77 -25.73
CA ILE A 310 15.12 10.10 -25.12
C ILE A 310 16.41 10.32 -24.33
N GLY A 311 16.72 9.44 -23.37
CA GLY A 311 18.00 9.39 -22.69
C GLY A 311 18.34 10.61 -21.82
N GLU A 312 17.34 11.24 -21.16
CA GLU A 312 17.59 12.43 -20.31
C GLU A 312 18.34 12.10 -19.02
N PHE A 313 18.22 10.87 -18.54
CA PHE A 313 18.95 10.35 -17.39
C PHE A 313 19.15 8.84 -17.50
N ASN A 314 20.06 8.31 -16.69
CA ASN A 314 20.31 6.88 -16.60
C ASN A 314 19.71 6.33 -15.30
N VAL A 315 19.13 5.13 -15.37
CA VAL A 315 18.76 4.32 -14.21
C VAL A 315 19.87 3.31 -13.90
N PRO A 316 20.04 2.88 -12.65
CA PRO A 316 21.03 1.86 -12.29
C PRO A 316 20.85 0.57 -13.08
N ALA A 317 21.96 -0.01 -13.53
CA ALA A 317 22.00 -1.32 -14.19
C ALA A 317 21.85 -2.43 -13.14
N MET A 318 20.67 -3.06 -13.05
CA MET A 318 20.39 -4.06 -12.01
C MET A 318 20.64 -5.50 -12.47
N GLN A 319 20.51 -5.75 -13.77
CA GLN A 319 20.77 -7.08 -14.37
C GLN A 319 20.98 -6.96 -15.88
N PRO A 320 21.61 -7.96 -16.53
CA PRO A 320 21.64 -8.03 -17.99
C PRO A 320 20.23 -8.02 -18.57
N GLY A 321 20.01 -7.18 -19.60
CA GLY A 321 18.66 -6.94 -20.14
C GLY A 321 18.23 -7.88 -21.25
N SER A 322 19.12 -8.75 -21.74
CA SER A 322 18.82 -9.63 -22.87
C SER A 322 19.72 -10.86 -22.90
N SER A 323 19.15 -11.98 -23.31
CA SER A 323 19.90 -13.23 -23.57
C SER A 323 20.55 -13.27 -24.97
N ILE A 324 20.19 -12.34 -25.86
CA ILE A 324 20.65 -12.32 -27.27
C ILE A 324 21.30 -10.99 -27.68
N MET A 325 21.08 -9.90 -26.94
CA MET A 325 21.64 -8.57 -27.25
C MET A 325 22.68 -8.18 -26.19
N PRO A 326 23.98 -8.41 -26.43
CA PRO A 326 25.04 -8.05 -25.48
C PRO A 326 25.02 -6.54 -25.17
N GLY A 327 25.17 -6.20 -23.89
CA GLY A 327 25.19 -4.80 -23.45
C GLY A 327 23.83 -4.11 -23.30
N LYS A 328 22.72 -4.78 -23.61
CA LYS A 328 21.39 -4.22 -23.35
C LYS A 328 21.08 -4.28 -21.85
N VAL A 329 20.66 -3.16 -21.28
CA VAL A 329 20.18 -3.01 -19.91
C VAL A 329 18.78 -2.45 -19.92
N ASN A 330 17.85 -3.09 -19.22
CA ASN A 330 16.46 -2.65 -19.14
C ASN A 330 16.18 -1.97 -17.79
N PRO A 331 15.20 -1.06 -17.71
CA PRO A 331 14.77 -0.41 -16.48
C PRO A 331 13.87 -1.32 -15.65
N VAL A 332 14.39 -2.50 -15.23
CA VAL A 332 13.59 -3.59 -14.63
C VAL A 332 12.94 -3.23 -13.30
N ILE A 333 13.49 -2.27 -12.56
CA ILE A 333 12.93 -1.85 -11.26
C ILE A 333 11.64 -1.04 -11.43
N PRO A 334 11.57 0.01 -12.27
CA PRO A 334 10.27 0.62 -12.57
C PRO A 334 9.29 -0.33 -13.26
N GLU A 335 9.77 -1.34 -14.02
CA GLU A 335 8.89 -2.36 -14.61
C GLU A 335 8.21 -3.23 -13.54
N VAL A 336 8.97 -3.76 -12.58
CA VAL A 336 8.38 -4.57 -11.50
C VAL A 336 7.46 -3.73 -10.62
N MET A 337 7.80 -2.46 -10.36
CA MET A 337 6.92 -1.57 -9.60
C MET A 337 5.61 -1.30 -10.33
N SER A 338 5.62 -1.18 -11.66
CA SER A 338 4.39 -1.08 -12.47
C SER A 338 3.52 -2.33 -12.31
N GLN A 339 4.12 -3.54 -12.29
CA GLN A 339 3.38 -4.79 -12.07
C GLN A 339 2.76 -4.85 -10.66
N VAL A 340 3.49 -4.40 -9.64
CA VAL A 340 2.94 -4.22 -8.29
C VAL A 340 1.72 -3.29 -8.31
N CYS A 341 1.83 -2.14 -8.97
CA CYS A 341 0.72 -1.19 -9.09
C CYS A 341 -0.51 -1.82 -9.78
N TYR A 342 -0.31 -2.58 -10.87
CA TYR A 342 -1.41 -3.27 -11.55
C TYR A 342 -2.09 -4.30 -10.66
N LYS A 343 -1.30 -5.06 -9.88
CA LYS A 343 -1.87 -6.04 -8.93
C LYS A 343 -2.70 -5.36 -7.85
N VAL A 344 -2.23 -4.25 -7.29
CA VAL A 344 -2.97 -3.44 -6.30
C VAL A 344 -4.28 -2.89 -6.89
N MET A 345 -4.26 -2.39 -8.13
CA MET A 345 -5.48 -1.93 -8.82
C MET A 345 -6.48 -3.07 -9.03
N GLY A 346 -6.00 -4.28 -9.39
CA GLY A 346 -6.84 -5.46 -9.54
C GLY A 346 -7.44 -5.92 -8.21
N ASN A 347 -6.68 -5.89 -7.14
CA ASN A 347 -7.15 -6.20 -5.80
C ASN A 347 -8.24 -5.21 -5.34
N ASP A 348 -8.10 -3.91 -5.63
CA ASP A 348 -9.12 -2.90 -5.31
C ASP A 348 -10.45 -3.20 -6.03
N THR A 349 -10.41 -3.64 -7.27
CA THR A 349 -11.61 -4.08 -7.99
C THR A 349 -12.28 -5.27 -7.29
N THR A 350 -11.48 -6.24 -6.82
CA THR A 350 -11.98 -7.38 -6.06
C THR A 350 -12.62 -6.94 -4.75
N VAL A 351 -11.98 -6.03 -4.01
CA VAL A 351 -12.52 -5.48 -2.75
C VAL A 351 -13.84 -4.76 -2.99
N LEU A 352 -13.96 -3.95 -4.05
CA LEU A 352 -15.19 -3.26 -4.41
C LEU A 352 -16.33 -4.24 -4.70
N MET A 353 -16.06 -5.26 -5.53
CA MET A 353 -17.07 -6.28 -5.89
C MET A 353 -17.52 -7.10 -4.67
N ALA A 354 -16.56 -7.46 -3.80
CA ALA A 354 -16.86 -8.19 -2.58
C ALA A 354 -17.63 -7.33 -1.55
N GLY A 355 -17.35 -6.03 -1.50
CA GLY A 355 -18.11 -5.08 -0.68
C GLY A 355 -19.56 -4.92 -1.14
N ASP A 356 -19.79 -4.87 -2.46
CA ASP A 356 -21.14 -4.82 -3.06
C ASP A 356 -21.97 -6.10 -2.81
N ALA A 357 -21.32 -7.21 -2.45
CA ALA A 357 -22.00 -8.50 -2.24
C ALA A 357 -22.63 -8.67 -0.85
N ALA A 358 -22.59 -7.65 0.03
CA ALA A 358 -23.26 -7.70 1.33
C ALA A 358 -24.76 -7.96 1.19
N GLN A 359 -25.31 -8.82 2.04
CA GLN A 359 -26.73 -9.14 2.07
C GLN A 359 -27.24 -9.15 3.51
N MET A 360 -28.29 -8.38 3.75
CA MET A 360 -28.91 -8.23 5.08
C MET A 360 -27.87 -7.84 6.14
N GLU A 361 -27.74 -8.57 7.22
CA GLU A 361 -26.97 -8.20 8.40
C GLU A 361 -25.50 -8.68 8.38
N LEU A 362 -24.98 -9.15 7.22
CA LEU A 362 -23.59 -9.62 7.12
C LEU A 362 -23.02 -9.49 5.70
N ASN A 363 -21.73 -9.23 5.60
CA ASN A 363 -20.97 -9.44 4.38
C ASN A 363 -20.12 -10.73 4.47
N ALA A 364 -20.54 -11.80 3.80
CA ALA A 364 -19.83 -13.07 3.83
C ALA A 364 -18.51 -13.08 3.01
N MET A 365 -18.20 -11.99 2.27
CA MET A 365 -17.04 -11.91 1.38
C MET A 365 -15.83 -11.20 2.02
N GLU A 366 -15.90 -10.86 3.30
CA GLU A 366 -14.77 -10.25 4.03
C GLU A 366 -13.43 -11.00 3.89
N PRO A 367 -13.36 -12.35 3.83
CA PRO A 367 -12.08 -13.06 3.69
C PRO A 367 -11.27 -12.63 2.47
N VAL A 368 -11.88 -12.52 1.29
CA VAL A 368 -11.19 -12.08 0.09
C VAL A 368 -10.82 -10.58 0.16
N MET A 369 -11.65 -9.76 0.82
CA MET A 369 -11.34 -8.35 1.04
C MET A 369 -10.11 -8.18 1.93
N ALA A 370 -10.07 -8.90 3.05
CA ALA A 370 -8.92 -8.91 3.95
C ALA A 370 -7.64 -9.36 3.23
N GLN A 371 -7.71 -10.47 2.49
CA GLN A 371 -6.57 -10.97 1.71
C GLN A 371 -6.05 -9.91 0.74
N CYS A 372 -6.93 -9.27 -0.04
CA CYS A 372 -6.55 -8.24 -1.00
C CYS A 372 -5.94 -7.00 -0.33
N CYS A 373 -6.48 -6.55 0.81
CA CYS A 373 -5.95 -5.40 1.55
C CYS A 373 -4.55 -5.67 2.14
N PHE A 374 -4.36 -6.83 2.79
CA PHE A 374 -3.06 -7.21 3.35
C PHE A 374 -2.02 -7.44 2.25
N GLU A 375 -2.37 -8.17 1.18
CA GLU A 375 -1.48 -8.40 0.03
C GLU A 375 -1.06 -7.09 -0.62
N SER A 376 -2.01 -6.20 -0.90
CA SER A 376 -1.72 -4.89 -1.51
C SER A 376 -0.78 -4.05 -0.65
N SER A 377 -0.96 -4.07 0.68
CA SER A 377 -0.08 -3.39 1.61
C SER A 377 1.34 -3.94 1.56
N ASP A 378 1.51 -5.27 1.58
CA ASP A 378 2.82 -5.93 1.48
C ASP A 378 3.52 -5.64 0.15
N LEU A 379 2.79 -5.73 -0.94
CA LEU A 379 3.31 -5.44 -2.28
C LEU A 379 3.78 -3.98 -2.40
N MET A 380 2.98 -3.04 -1.91
CA MET A 380 3.33 -1.62 -1.93
C MET A 380 4.58 -1.33 -1.13
N MET A 381 4.70 -1.82 0.11
CA MET A 381 5.87 -1.59 0.95
C MET A 381 7.15 -2.14 0.31
N ARG A 382 7.13 -3.41 -0.12
CA ARG A 382 8.29 -4.08 -0.73
C ARG A 382 8.66 -3.44 -2.08
N GLY A 383 7.66 -3.12 -2.91
CA GLY A 383 7.85 -2.46 -4.19
C GLY A 383 8.46 -1.07 -4.05
N ILE A 384 7.96 -0.27 -3.10
CA ILE A 384 8.47 1.09 -2.82
C ILE A 384 9.91 1.02 -2.32
N THR A 385 10.24 0.15 -1.36
CA THR A 385 11.62 -0.04 -0.89
C THR A 385 12.56 -0.39 -2.05
N THR A 386 12.15 -1.34 -2.89
CA THR A 386 12.92 -1.73 -4.07
C THR A 386 13.09 -0.57 -5.05
N LEU A 387 12.04 0.22 -5.29
CA LEU A 387 12.09 1.38 -6.18
C LEU A 387 13.06 2.46 -5.67
N ILE A 388 13.03 2.75 -4.38
CA ILE A 388 13.95 3.73 -3.75
C ILE A 388 15.39 3.25 -3.88
N GLU A 389 15.69 2.07 -3.33
CA GLU A 389 17.06 1.59 -3.14
C GLU A 389 17.75 1.21 -4.45
N ARG A 390 16.99 0.67 -5.41
CA ARG A 390 17.55 0.09 -6.63
C ARG A 390 17.28 0.91 -7.90
N CYS A 391 16.55 2.04 -7.79
CA CYS A 391 16.30 2.91 -8.91
C CYS A 391 16.50 4.38 -8.55
N ILE A 392 15.61 4.98 -7.73
CA ILE A 392 15.55 6.44 -7.54
C ILE A 392 16.88 7.01 -7.05
N THR A 393 17.48 6.42 -6.02
CA THR A 393 18.73 6.93 -5.42
C THR A 393 19.90 6.93 -6.40
N GLY A 394 19.92 5.99 -7.33
CA GLY A 394 21.01 5.83 -8.29
C GLY A 394 20.78 6.46 -9.67
N ILE A 395 19.69 7.20 -9.88
CA ILE A 395 19.47 7.95 -11.13
C ILE A 395 20.52 9.04 -11.29
N THR A 396 21.12 9.13 -12.48
CA THR A 396 22.09 10.18 -12.84
C THR A 396 21.65 10.92 -14.11
N PRO A 397 21.76 12.26 -14.18
CA PRO A 397 21.35 13.02 -15.36
C PRO A 397 22.30 12.84 -16.54
N ASN A 398 21.79 12.95 -17.76
CA ASN A 398 22.54 13.09 -18.99
C ASN A 398 22.48 14.56 -19.45
N GLU A 399 23.20 15.45 -18.76
CA GLU A 399 23.13 16.89 -18.95
C GLU A 399 23.38 17.31 -20.40
N GLU A 400 24.40 16.72 -21.04
CA GLU A 400 24.75 17.01 -22.43
C GLU A 400 23.60 16.60 -23.38
N ARG A 401 22.95 15.45 -23.14
CA ARG A 401 21.79 15.01 -23.93
C ARG A 401 20.61 15.95 -23.75
N CYS A 402 20.34 16.38 -22.53
CA CYS A 402 19.30 17.36 -22.23
C CYS A 402 19.58 18.70 -22.92
N ARG A 403 20.83 19.19 -22.89
CA ARG A 403 21.25 20.42 -23.57
C ARG A 403 21.03 20.34 -25.07
N GLN A 404 21.50 19.27 -25.74
CA GLN A 404 21.30 19.04 -27.16
C GLN A 404 19.83 19.03 -27.55
N GLN A 405 18.97 18.44 -26.77
CA GLN A 405 17.51 18.40 -27.02
C GLN A 405 16.88 19.80 -26.92
N ILE A 406 17.31 20.61 -25.95
CA ILE A 406 16.85 21.99 -25.85
C ILE A 406 17.30 22.81 -27.08
N GLU A 407 18.58 22.74 -27.42
CA GLU A 407 19.14 23.49 -28.56
C GLU A 407 18.47 23.12 -29.89
N ALA A 408 18.09 21.86 -30.06
CA ALA A 408 17.39 21.37 -31.23
C ALA A 408 15.88 21.68 -31.21
N SER A 409 15.31 22.04 -30.09
CA SER A 409 13.87 22.26 -29.98
C SER A 409 13.45 23.64 -30.48
N ILE A 410 12.49 23.65 -31.39
CA ILE A 410 11.89 24.88 -31.90
C ILE A 410 11.02 25.58 -30.88
N THR A 411 10.44 24.85 -29.99
CA THR A 411 9.48 25.35 -28.99
C THR A 411 10.13 26.26 -27.93
N ILE A 412 11.47 26.29 -27.87
CA ILE A 412 12.24 27.22 -27.04
C ILE A 412 11.89 28.69 -27.39
N VAL A 413 11.42 28.97 -28.62
CA VAL A 413 10.92 30.28 -29.02
C VAL A 413 9.80 30.80 -28.12
N THR A 414 9.09 29.92 -27.42
CA THR A 414 8.03 30.29 -26.50
C THR A 414 8.55 31.14 -25.33
N ALA A 415 9.79 30.94 -24.88
CA ALA A 415 10.43 31.80 -23.89
C ALA A 415 10.60 33.24 -24.35
N LEU A 416 10.66 33.47 -25.66
CA LEU A 416 10.79 34.78 -26.28
C LEU A 416 9.44 35.50 -26.51
N ASN A 417 8.31 34.76 -26.48
CA ASN A 417 6.98 35.32 -26.76
C ASN A 417 6.64 36.60 -25.95
N PRO A 418 6.92 36.70 -24.65
CA PRO A 418 6.62 37.91 -23.91
C PRO A 418 7.36 39.15 -24.38
N ILE A 419 8.51 38.97 -25.07
CA ILE A 419 9.43 40.02 -25.49
C ILE A 419 9.22 40.37 -26.95
N ILE A 420 9.32 39.38 -27.87
CA ILE A 420 9.28 39.62 -29.31
C ILE A 420 7.85 39.49 -29.88
N GLY A 421 6.91 39.03 -29.13
CA GLY A 421 5.50 38.83 -29.50
C GLY A 421 5.25 37.58 -30.35
N TYR A 422 4.04 37.05 -30.30
CA TYR A 422 3.64 35.80 -30.95
C TYR A 422 3.90 35.74 -32.46
N LYS A 423 3.65 36.88 -33.19
CA LYS A 423 3.85 36.92 -34.63
C LYS A 423 5.32 36.70 -35.04
N ASN A 424 6.25 37.36 -34.34
CA ASN A 424 7.68 37.18 -34.62
C ASN A 424 8.12 35.76 -34.22
N SER A 425 7.67 35.28 -33.07
CA SER A 425 7.94 33.90 -32.64
C SER A 425 7.46 32.85 -33.66
N THR A 426 6.27 33.04 -34.23
CA THR A 426 5.74 32.16 -35.29
C THR A 426 6.59 32.16 -36.53
N LYS A 427 7.09 33.35 -36.98
CA LYS A 427 7.94 33.46 -38.16
C LYS A 427 9.30 32.77 -37.94
N ILE A 428 9.93 33.02 -36.80
CA ILE A 428 11.19 32.38 -36.41
C ILE A 428 11.04 30.86 -36.30
N ALA A 429 9.96 30.37 -35.66
CA ALA A 429 9.67 28.94 -35.57
C ALA A 429 9.48 28.29 -36.96
N LYS A 430 8.78 28.95 -37.87
CA LYS A 430 8.60 28.47 -39.25
C LYS A 430 9.92 28.38 -39.98
N GLU A 431 10.73 29.43 -39.92
CA GLU A 431 12.05 29.47 -40.56
C GLU A 431 12.99 28.40 -39.96
N ALA A 432 12.97 28.20 -38.67
CA ALA A 432 13.72 27.14 -38.03
C ALA A 432 13.33 25.75 -38.56
N LEU A 433 12.02 25.50 -38.75
CA LEU A 433 11.51 24.26 -39.37
C LEU A 433 11.98 24.07 -40.80
N GLU A 434 11.96 25.12 -41.59
CA GLU A 434 12.31 25.10 -43.04
C GLU A 434 13.82 24.99 -43.27
N THR A 435 14.63 25.61 -42.39
CA THR A 435 16.09 25.76 -42.61
C THR A 435 16.91 24.78 -41.74
N GLY A 436 16.33 24.25 -40.68
CA GLY A 436 17.05 23.45 -39.67
C GLY A 436 17.94 24.27 -38.74
N LYS A 437 17.90 25.62 -38.79
CA LYS A 437 18.66 26.50 -37.91
C LYS A 437 18.05 26.57 -36.50
N GLY A 438 18.90 26.80 -35.50
CA GLY A 438 18.46 27.03 -34.15
C GLY A 438 17.76 28.36 -33.91
N ILE A 439 16.81 28.41 -32.99
CA ILE A 439 16.07 29.65 -32.64
C ILE A 439 17.02 30.76 -32.19
N TYR A 440 18.04 30.43 -31.40
CA TYR A 440 19.04 31.39 -30.90
C TYR A 440 19.78 32.08 -32.10
N GLU A 441 20.23 31.29 -33.06
CA GLU A 441 20.91 31.74 -34.28
C GLU A 441 20.02 32.69 -35.11
N LEU A 442 18.78 32.27 -35.37
CA LEU A 442 17.83 33.07 -36.20
C LEU A 442 17.47 34.41 -35.55
N VAL A 443 17.28 34.44 -34.20
CA VAL A 443 17.00 35.71 -33.50
C VAL A 443 18.15 36.72 -33.64
N LEU A 444 19.40 36.23 -33.60
CA LEU A 444 20.58 37.08 -33.81
C LEU A 444 20.75 37.49 -35.28
N GLU A 445 20.60 36.57 -36.24
CA GLU A 445 20.69 36.86 -37.68
C GLU A 445 19.69 37.93 -38.12
N HIS A 446 18.46 37.83 -37.60
CA HIS A 446 17.43 38.81 -37.87
C HIS A 446 17.59 40.12 -37.07
N GLY A 447 18.52 40.19 -36.13
CA GLY A 447 18.75 41.36 -35.29
C GLY A 447 17.55 41.77 -34.42
N ILE A 448 16.74 40.79 -34.01
CA ILE A 448 15.57 41.03 -33.16
C ILE A 448 15.97 41.42 -31.74
N LEU A 449 16.94 40.72 -31.20
CA LEU A 449 17.60 41.00 -29.91
C LEU A 449 19.11 41.01 -30.12
N ASP A 450 19.85 41.75 -29.31
CA ASP A 450 21.29 41.57 -29.24
C ASP A 450 21.66 40.33 -28.40
N LYS A 451 22.95 39.97 -28.50
CA LYS A 451 23.43 38.78 -27.81
C LYS A 451 23.20 38.84 -26.28
N LYS A 452 23.45 40.03 -25.69
CA LYS A 452 23.31 40.19 -24.23
C LYS A 452 21.89 39.99 -23.77
N ASP A 453 20.94 40.61 -24.42
CA ASP A 453 19.53 40.53 -24.12
C ASP A 453 18.99 39.10 -24.38
N LEU A 454 19.44 38.47 -25.47
CA LEU A 454 19.06 37.08 -25.78
C LEU A 454 19.62 36.09 -24.75
N ASP A 455 20.88 36.23 -24.35
CA ASP A 455 21.50 35.40 -23.30
C ASP A 455 20.73 35.53 -21.97
N GLU A 456 20.26 36.72 -21.61
CA GLU A 456 19.46 36.95 -20.42
C GLU A 456 18.08 36.25 -20.50
N VAL A 457 17.37 36.37 -21.62
CA VAL A 457 16.07 35.71 -21.83
C VAL A 457 16.20 34.20 -21.81
N MET A 458 17.30 33.67 -22.36
CA MET A 458 17.58 32.26 -22.49
C MET A 458 18.28 31.68 -21.22
N ASP A 459 18.47 32.51 -20.20
CA ASP A 459 18.97 32.02 -18.90
C ASP A 459 17.96 31.01 -18.29
N PRO A 460 18.42 29.87 -17.82
CA PRO A 460 17.57 28.86 -17.17
C PRO A 460 16.58 29.41 -16.15
N LYS A 461 17.02 30.40 -15.40
CA LYS A 461 16.23 31.09 -14.37
C LYS A 461 14.98 31.78 -14.95
N HIS A 462 15.06 32.26 -16.21
CA HIS A 462 13.97 32.98 -16.87
C HIS A 462 13.10 32.03 -17.72
N MET A 463 13.68 30.96 -18.24
CA MET A 463 12.96 30.00 -19.07
C MET A 463 12.09 29.02 -18.30
N THR A 464 12.36 28.76 -17.01
CA THR A 464 11.73 27.68 -16.23
C THR A 464 10.72 28.16 -15.19
N GLN A 465 10.51 29.48 -15.13
CA GLN A 465 9.53 30.10 -14.21
C GLN A 465 9.08 31.47 -14.72
N PRO A 466 7.92 31.98 -14.28
CA PRO A 466 7.52 33.33 -14.63
C PRO A 466 8.57 34.36 -14.20
N SER A 467 8.95 35.23 -15.13
CA SER A 467 9.93 36.31 -14.88
C SER A 467 9.52 37.60 -15.55
N LYS A 468 9.96 38.75 -15.01
CA LYS A 468 9.73 40.07 -15.58
C LYS A 468 11.03 40.58 -16.22
N LEU A 469 11.01 40.69 -17.52
CA LEU A 469 12.13 41.22 -18.35
C LEU A 469 11.68 42.47 -19.11
N ASP A 470 10.96 43.38 -18.44
CA ASP A 470 10.35 44.60 -19.03
C ASP A 470 11.36 45.57 -19.62
N HIS A 471 12.63 45.45 -19.23
CA HIS A 471 13.74 46.27 -19.73
C HIS A 471 14.24 45.82 -21.11
N ILE A 472 13.99 44.53 -21.47
CA ILE A 472 14.37 43.99 -22.78
C ILE A 472 13.28 44.32 -23.80
N LYS A 473 13.69 44.98 -24.92
CA LYS A 473 12.77 45.34 -26.00
C LYS A 473 13.31 44.84 -27.35
N PRO A 474 12.45 44.34 -28.24
CA PRO A 474 12.88 43.95 -29.58
C PRO A 474 13.36 45.17 -30.37
N LYS A 475 14.53 45.03 -31.00
CA LYS A 475 15.12 46.08 -31.82
C LYS A 475 14.47 46.16 -33.19
N LYS A 476 13.84 45.07 -33.65
CA LYS A 476 13.22 44.98 -34.97
C LYS A 476 12.01 44.05 -34.92
N GLN A 477 10.99 44.33 -35.70
CA GLN A 477 9.89 43.41 -35.97
C GLN A 477 10.09 42.76 -37.34
N LEU A 478 9.78 41.47 -37.48
CA LEU A 478 9.81 40.71 -38.73
C LEU A 478 8.54 40.89 -39.55
#